data_10dcf02e4a216987913f7d5f3ee85c16
#
_entry.id   10dcf02e4a216987913f7d5f3ee85c16
#
_cell.length_a   1.000
_cell.length_b   1.000
_cell.length_c   1.000
_cell.angle_alpha   90.00
_cell.angle_beta   90.00
_cell.angle_gamma   90.00
#
_symmetry.space_group_name_H-M   'P 1'
#
loop_
_entity.id
_entity.type
_entity.pdbx_description
1 polymer ?
#
loop_
_entity_poly.entity_id
_entity_poly.type
_entity_poly.pdbx_seq_one_letter_code
_entity_poly.pdbx_strand_id
1 'polypeptide(L)'
;MEANSSIPLNGSEVVFYDSTTSRVLRILSVIVLSITFVLGVLGNGLVIWVAGFRMAHTVTTICYLNLALGDFSFMVTLPLHIISMVMKGKWLFGWFLCKFVLSIVHINLFVSVFLITLIAMDRCTCVLHPVWVQNHRTVSLARKVIVGAWILSLLLTLPHFLFLTTVRDARGEVHCTCNFESVVANPEEQLKVSITVSTATGIISFIIGFSLPMSFIAVCYGLMAAKICRKGFLNSSRPLRVLTAVAISFFMCWFPFQLIILLGNIWNKETPSSIHILLNPASTLASFNSCLNPILYVFLGQEFREKLIYSLSASLERALREDSVLSSGKSSNFSSCPADSEL
;
A
#
# COMPACT_ATOMS: atom_id res chain seq x y z
N MET A 1 52.32 -31.54 -9.46
CA MET A 1 51.42 -30.63 -10.13
C MET A 1 50.06 -30.82 -9.48
N GLU A 2 49.86 -30.17 -8.37
CA GLU A 2 48.61 -30.22 -7.57
C GLU A 2 47.72 -29.06 -7.98
N ALA A 3 46.57 -29.40 -8.53
CA ALA A 3 45.52 -28.44 -8.82
C ALA A 3 44.68 -28.27 -7.56
N ASN A 4 44.97 -27.21 -6.82
CA ASN A 4 44.18 -26.74 -5.70
C ASN A 4 42.82 -26.19 -6.24
N SER A 5 41.77 -27.02 -6.19
CA SER A 5 40.40 -26.55 -6.36
C SER A 5 39.82 -26.15 -5.02
N SER A 6 40.09 -24.93 -4.59
CA SER A 6 39.36 -24.30 -3.51
C SER A 6 37.96 -23.94 -4.02
N ILE A 7 36.98 -24.70 -3.57
CA ILE A 7 35.56 -24.37 -3.69
C ILE A 7 35.31 -23.18 -2.75
N PRO A 8 34.90 -21.99 -3.22
CA PRO A 8 34.47 -20.94 -2.33
C PRO A 8 33.06 -21.29 -1.82
N LEU A 9 32.96 -21.65 -0.56
CA LEU A 9 31.75 -21.50 0.24
C LEU A 9 31.42 -20.00 0.29
N ASN A 10 30.48 -19.58 -0.53
CA ASN A 10 30.08 -18.18 -0.49
C ASN A 10 28.56 -18.08 -0.35
N GLY A 11 28.18 -17.52 0.82
CA GLY A 11 26.85 -16.98 1.02
C GLY A 11 26.52 -16.05 -0.13
N SER A 12 25.28 -16.12 -0.60
CA SER A 12 24.72 -15.43 -1.75
C SER A 12 25.15 -13.98 -1.85
N GLU A 13 26.27 -13.69 -2.52
CA GLU A 13 26.56 -12.38 -3.08
C GLU A 13 25.48 -12.10 -4.11
N VAL A 14 24.55 -11.24 -3.75
CA VAL A 14 23.71 -10.57 -4.72
C VAL A 14 24.63 -9.61 -5.48
N VAL A 15 25.31 -10.12 -6.51
CA VAL A 15 26.08 -9.30 -7.44
C VAL A 15 25.07 -8.40 -8.14
N PHE A 16 24.95 -7.19 -7.66
CA PHE A 16 24.25 -6.11 -8.36
C PHE A 16 24.98 -5.87 -9.68
N TYR A 17 24.51 -6.50 -10.75
CA TYR A 17 24.98 -6.22 -12.10
C TYR A 17 24.59 -4.78 -12.40
N ASP A 18 25.54 -3.85 -12.29
CA ASP A 18 25.35 -2.41 -12.56
C ASP A 18 25.35 -2.18 -14.08
N SER A 19 24.49 -2.91 -14.79
CA SER A 19 24.24 -2.70 -16.21
C SER A 19 23.57 -1.33 -16.38
N THR A 20 23.79 -0.67 -17.51
CA THR A 20 23.13 0.60 -17.86
C THR A 20 21.61 0.47 -17.70
N THR A 21 21.03 -0.67 -18.09
CA THR A 21 19.60 -0.98 -17.94
C THR A 21 19.16 -0.97 -16.48
N SER A 22 19.88 -1.64 -15.58
CA SER A 22 19.57 -1.66 -14.15
C SER A 22 19.62 -0.25 -13.53
N ARG A 23 20.59 0.55 -13.93
CA ARG A 23 20.72 1.95 -13.48
C ARG A 23 19.56 2.81 -13.94
N VAL A 24 19.19 2.74 -15.22
CA VAL A 24 18.05 3.49 -15.78
C VAL A 24 16.76 3.10 -15.09
N LEU A 25 16.46 1.79 -14.94
CA LEU A 25 15.25 1.31 -14.29
C LEU A 25 15.19 1.77 -12.82
N ARG A 26 16.31 1.78 -12.11
CA ARG A 26 16.37 2.28 -10.72
C ARG A 26 16.06 3.78 -10.66
N ILE A 27 16.63 4.59 -11.54
CA ILE A 27 16.35 6.04 -11.59
C ILE A 27 14.87 6.28 -11.89
N LEU A 28 14.31 5.61 -12.88
CA LEU A 28 12.88 5.70 -13.20
C LEU A 28 12.01 5.28 -12.01
N SER A 29 12.36 4.21 -11.33
CA SER A 29 11.67 3.75 -10.12
C SER A 29 11.69 4.80 -9.02
N VAL A 30 12.83 5.43 -8.76
CA VAL A 30 12.96 6.51 -7.75
C VAL A 30 12.06 7.71 -8.11
N ILE A 31 12.04 8.12 -9.38
CA ILE A 31 11.19 9.23 -9.85
C ILE A 31 9.70 8.89 -9.62
N VAL A 32 9.28 7.70 -10.07
CA VAL A 32 7.88 7.26 -9.92
C VAL A 32 7.50 7.13 -8.44
N LEU A 33 8.35 6.55 -7.59
CA LEU A 33 8.10 6.44 -6.15
C LEU A 33 8.00 7.81 -5.48
N SER A 34 8.81 8.80 -5.88
CA SER A 34 8.74 10.16 -5.34
C SER A 34 7.41 10.83 -5.69
N ILE A 35 6.93 10.69 -6.92
CA ILE A 35 5.61 11.17 -7.34
C ILE A 35 4.51 10.43 -6.57
N THR A 36 4.62 9.11 -6.45
CA THR A 36 3.69 8.25 -5.71
C THR A 36 3.59 8.67 -4.24
N PHE A 37 4.71 9.00 -3.61
CA PHE A 37 4.75 9.50 -2.23
C PHE A 37 3.91 10.77 -2.07
N VAL A 38 4.15 11.79 -2.90
CA VAL A 38 3.43 13.06 -2.83
C VAL A 38 1.93 12.87 -3.06
N LEU A 39 1.56 12.20 -4.16
CA LEU A 39 0.16 11.93 -4.50
C LEU A 39 -0.52 11.05 -3.46
N GLY A 40 0.19 10.04 -2.94
CA GLY A 40 -0.34 9.10 -1.95
C GLY A 40 -0.58 9.76 -0.59
N VAL A 41 0.36 10.56 -0.09
CA VAL A 41 0.19 11.27 1.18
C VAL A 41 -0.96 12.27 1.09
N LEU A 42 -0.98 13.11 0.05
CA LEU A 42 -2.02 14.10 -0.14
C LEU A 42 -3.39 13.45 -0.40
N GLY A 43 -3.45 12.49 -1.30
CA GLY A 43 -4.69 11.83 -1.69
C GLY A 43 -5.32 11.03 -0.53
N ASN A 44 -4.56 10.16 0.12
CA ASN A 44 -5.07 9.38 1.24
C ASN A 44 -5.36 10.26 2.46
N GLY A 45 -4.55 11.30 2.73
CA GLY A 45 -4.83 12.29 3.76
C GLY A 45 -6.17 12.99 3.54
N LEU A 46 -6.48 13.39 2.30
CA LEU A 46 -7.78 13.96 1.95
C LEU A 46 -8.93 12.95 2.13
N VAL A 47 -8.74 11.68 1.74
CA VAL A 47 -9.76 10.64 1.96
C VAL A 47 -10.00 10.44 3.45
N ILE A 48 -8.96 10.36 4.28
CA ILE A 48 -9.08 10.23 5.74
C ILE A 48 -9.85 11.40 6.32
N TRP A 49 -9.53 12.63 5.90
CA TRP A 49 -10.22 13.82 6.36
C TRP A 49 -11.69 13.85 5.98
N VAL A 50 -12.01 13.57 4.70
CA VAL A 50 -13.40 13.63 4.21
C VAL A 50 -14.23 12.46 4.74
N ALA A 51 -13.73 11.23 4.61
CA ALA A 51 -14.45 10.04 5.05
C ALA A 51 -14.54 9.92 6.58
N GLY A 52 -13.52 10.42 7.30
CA GLY A 52 -13.48 10.37 8.76
C GLY A 52 -14.32 11.46 9.43
N PHE A 53 -14.37 12.68 8.88
CA PHE A 53 -14.93 13.85 9.57
C PHE A 53 -16.09 14.54 8.83
N ARG A 54 -16.27 14.31 7.54
CA ARG A 54 -17.25 15.03 6.69
C ARG A 54 -18.36 14.17 6.09
N MET A 55 -18.19 12.85 6.10
CA MET A 55 -19.18 11.91 5.58
C MET A 55 -19.86 11.14 6.71
N ALA A 56 -21.10 10.70 6.46
CA ALA A 56 -21.78 9.76 7.35
C ALA A 56 -21.06 8.40 7.36
N HIS A 57 -20.94 7.80 8.54
CA HIS A 57 -20.32 6.48 8.70
C HIS A 57 -21.22 5.37 8.16
N THR A 58 -21.13 5.11 6.87
CA THR A 58 -21.74 3.96 6.21
C THR A 58 -20.74 2.80 6.13
N VAL A 59 -21.20 1.60 5.82
CA VAL A 59 -20.32 0.42 5.59
C VAL A 59 -19.25 0.76 4.56
N THR A 60 -19.62 1.40 3.46
CA THR A 60 -18.69 1.77 2.39
C THR A 60 -17.68 2.83 2.82
N THR A 61 -18.15 3.89 3.50
CA THR A 61 -17.28 4.99 3.96
C THR A 61 -16.23 4.48 4.96
N ILE A 62 -16.61 3.57 5.86
CA ILE A 62 -15.66 2.99 6.82
C ILE A 62 -14.63 2.10 6.10
N CYS A 63 -15.02 1.35 5.07
CA CYS A 63 -14.06 0.58 4.27
C CYS A 63 -13.07 1.50 3.54
N TYR A 64 -13.55 2.60 2.91
CA TYR A 64 -12.66 3.57 2.26
C TYR A 64 -11.72 4.25 3.24
N LEU A 65 -12.20 4.59 4.44
CA LEU A 65 -11.37 5.18 5.50
C LEU A 65 -10.26 4.22 5.92
N ASN A 66 -10.56 2.94 6.13
CA ASN A 66 -9.57 1.94 6.53
C ASN A 66 -8.57 1.63 5.40
N LEU A 67 -9.03 1.61 4.15
CA LEU A 67 -8.15 1.45 3.00
C LEU A 67 -7.17 2.64 2.91
N ALA A 68 -7.67 3.87 3.06
CA ALA A 68 -6.83 5.07 3.06
C ALA A 68 -5.87 5.11 4.25
N LEU A 69 -6.24 4.60 5.44
CA LEU A 69 -5.35 4.49 6.60
C LEU A 69 -4.19 3.52 6.34
N GLY A 70 -4.46 2.35 5.74
CA GLY A 70 -3.43 1.41 5.32
C GLY A 70 -2.47 2.01 4.30
N ASP A 71 -3.00 2.59 3.24
CA ASP A 71 -2.23 3.23 2.18
C ASP A 71 -1.41 4.42 2.70
N PHE A 72 -1.98 5.28 3.55
CA PHE A 72 -1.29 6.40 4.16
C PHE A 72 -0.12 5.94 5.05
N SER A 73 -0.33 4.91 5.87
CA SER A 73 0.71 4.33 6.70
C SER A 73 1.89 3.83 5.88
N PHE A 74 1.62 3.19 4.74
CA PHE A 74 2.65 2.75 3.80
C PHE A 74 3.35 3.95 3.15
N MET A 75 2.61 4.97 2.69
CA MET A 75 3.19 6.15 2.05
C MET A 75 4.17 6.89 2.96
N VAL A 76 3.89 6.99 4.26
CA VAL A 76 4.81 7.63 5.23
C VAL A 76 6.15 6.89 5.33
N THR A 77 6.18 5.58 5.08
CA THR A 77 7.43 4.80 5.08
C THR A 77 8.19 4.84 3.74
N LEU A 78 7.55 5.28 2.67
CA LEU A 78 8.10 5.23 1.31
C LEU A 78 9.42 6.02 1.14
N PRO A 79 9.66 7.17 1.79
CA PRO A 79 10.95 7.87 1.71
C PRO A 79 12.13 7.00 2.15
N LEU A 80 11.97 6.13 3.15
CA LEU A 80 13.02 5.22 3.60
C LEU A 80 13.35 4.16 2.54
N HIS A 81 12.33 3.69 1.82
CA HIS A 81 12.49 2.80 0.67
C HIS A 81 13.22 3.49 -0.48
N ILE A 82 12.84 4.73 -0.80
CA ILE A 82 13.48 5.53 -1.86
C ILE A 82 14.96 5.73 -1.55
N ILE A 83 15.30 6.10 -0.31
CA ILE A 83 16.69 6.29 0.12
C ILE A 83 17.48 4.98 -0.01
N SER A 84 16.94 3.86 0.46
CA SER A 84 17.57 2.55 0.30
C SER A 84 17.81 2.20 -1.18
N MET A 85 16.85 2.48 -2.06
CA MET A 85 16.97 2.24 -3.50
C MET A 85 18.06 3.11 -4.15
N VAL A 86 18.16 4.39 -3.77
CA VAL A 86 19.23 5.32 -4.21
C VAL A 86 20.58 4.81 -3.73
N MET A 87 20.66 4.31 -2.50
CA MET A 87 21.87 3.76 -1.88
C MET A 87 22.18 2.31 -2.30
N LYS A 88 21.58 1.83 -3.41
CA LYS A 88 21.80 0.49 -3.99
C LYS A 88 21.46 -0.65 -3.02
N GLY A 89 20.42 -0.50 -2.22
CA GLY A 89 19.95 -1.50 -1.26
C GLY A 89 20.60 -1.41 0.13
N LYS A 90 21.49 -0.45 0.37
CA LYS A 90 22.05 -0.21 1.72
C LYS A 90 20.96 0.32 2.64
N TRP A 91 20.96 -0.18 3.88
CA TRP A 91 20.00 0.22 4.91
C TRP A 91 20.69 1.01 6.02
N LEU A 92 20.31 2.30 6.15
CA LEU A 92 20.97 3.23 7.07
C LEU A 92 20.20 3.46 8.38
N PHE A 93 19.00 2.87 8.52
CA PHE A 93 18.00 3.28 9.53
C PHE A 93 17.92 2.33 10.73
N GLY A 94 18.82 1.36 10.83
CA GLY A 94 18.87 0.39 11.93
C GLY A 94 17.83 -0.74 11.82
N TRP A 95 17.94 -1.71 12.71
CA TRP A 95 17.15 -2.95 12.67
C TRP A 95 15.65 -2.74 12.94
N PHE A 96 15.31 -1.81 13.82
CA PHE A 96 13.91 -1.54 14.16
C PHE A 96 13.12 -1.03 12.94
N LEU A 97 13.65 0.00 12.26
CA LEU A 97 13.00 0.53 11.06
C LEU A 97 13.03 -0.46 9.89
N CYS A 98 14.03 -1.34 9.81
CA CYS A 98 14.05 -2.44 8.86
C CYS A 98 12.82 -3.34 9.05
N LYS A 99 12.59 -3.84 10.26
CA LYS A 99 11.40 -4.66 10.59
C LYS A 99 10.10 -3.91 10.35
N PHE A 100 10.01 -2.69 10.84
CA PHE A 100 8.79 -1.88 10.79
C PHE A 100 8.37 -1.56 9.35
N VAL A 101 9.30 -1.01 8.56
CA VAL A 101 9.01 -0.57 7.17
C VAL A 101 8.59 -1.73 6.29
N LEU A 102 9.35 -2.83 6.30
CA LEU A 102 9.03 -3.98 5.45
C LEU A 102 7.76 -4.71 5.92
N SER A 103 7.47 -4.70 7.22
CA SER A 103 6.20 -5.25 7.72
C SER A 103 5.00 -4.41 7.28
N ILE A 104 5.12 -3.06 7.25
CA ILE A 104 4.05 -2.19 6.75
C ILE A 104 3.74 -2.48 5.28
N VAL A 105 4.74 -2.78 4.45
CA VAL A 105 4.51 -3.18 3.05
C VAL A 105 3.60 -4.41 2.96
N HIS A 106 3.88 -5.45 3.77
CA HIS A 106 3.08 -6.67 3.78
C HIS A 106 1.69 -6.45 4.38
N ILE A 107 1.60 -5.68 5.47
CA ILE A 107 0.30 -5.33 6.06
C ILE A 107 -0.55 -4.56 5.06
N ASN A 108 0.03 -3.58 4.34
CA ASN A 108 -0.70 -2.82 3.32
C ASN A 108 -1.23 -3.73 2.20
N LEU A 109 -0.43 -4.68 1.71
CA LEU A 109 -0.89 -5.66 0.74
C LEU A 109 -2.14 -6.41 1.21
N PHE A 110 -2.05 -7.06 2.39
CA PHE A 110 -3.13 -7.90 2.90
C PHE A 110 -4.37 -7.08 3.28
N VAL A 111 -4.20 -5.97 3.99
CA VAL A 111 -5.32 -5.10 4.38
C VAL A 111 -6.05 -4.58 3.15
N SER A 112 -5.30 -4.08 2.15
CA SER A 112 -5.91 -3.52 0.93
C SER A 112 -6.71 -4.56 0.17
N VAL A 113 -6.16 -5.75 -0.06
CA VAL A 113 -6.88 -6.79 -0.80
C VAL A 113 -8.10 -7.31 -0.03
N PHE A 114 -8.00 -7.48 1.29
CA PHE A 114 -9.14 -7.92 2.10
C PHE A 114 -10.25 -6.87 2.13
N LEU A 115 -9.91 -5.59 2.28
CA LEU A 115 -10.90 -4.52 2.27
C LEU A 115 -11.56 -4.37 0.89
N ILE A 116 -10.82 -4.46 -0.21
CA ILE A 116 -11.37 -4.45 -1.57
C ILE A 116 -12.32 -5.64 -1.76
N THR A 117 -11.95 -6.82 -1.26
CA THR A 117 -12.80 -8.03 -1.29
C THR A 117 -14.08 -7.84 -0.49
N LEU A 118 -13.98 -7.29 0.72
CA LEU A 118 -15.15 -6.98 1.56
C LEU A 118 -16.09 -5.99 0.90
N ILE A 119 -15.56 -4.96 0.25
CA ILE A 119 -16.36 -3.99 -0.52
C ILE A 119 -17.06 -4.71 -1.69
N ALA A 120 -16.36 -5.56 -2.43
CA ALA A 120 -16.94 -6.31 -3.53
C ALA A 120 -18.07 -7.25 -3.06
N MET A 121 -17.87 -7.95 -1.96
CA MET A 121 -18.88 -8.81 -1.32
C MET A 121 -20.09 -8.01 -0.81
N ASP A 122 -19.87 -6.87 -0.15
CA ASP A 122 -20.95 -5.97 0.30
C ASP A 122 -21.81 -5.50 -0.89
N ARG A 123 -21.18 -5.09 -1.98
CA ARG A 123 -21.90 -4.67 -3.19
C ARG A 123 -22.61 -5.82 -3.87
N CYS A 124 -21.99 -6.97 -3.94
CA CYS A 124 -22.60 -8.18 -4.49
C CYS A 124 -23.87 -8.56 -3.73
N THR A 125 -23.80 -8.58 -2.38
CA THR A 125 -24.98 -8.87 -1.54
C THR A 125 -26.06 -7.81 -1.66
N CYS A 126 -25.73 -6.52 -1.75
CA CYS A 126 -26.70 -5.45 -2.00
C CYS A 126 -27.46 -5.64 -3.33
N VAL A 127 -26.78 -6.08 -4.37
CA VAL A 127 -27.38 -6.32 -5.69
C VAL A 127 -28.17 -7.62 -5.72
N LEU A 128 -27.63 -8.71 -5.15
CA LEU A 128 -28.24 -10.04 -5.24
C LEU A 128 -29.38 -10.24 -4.23
N HIS A 129 -29.23 -9.74 -3.01
CA HIS A 129 -30.14 -9.99 -1.89
C HIS A 129 -30.55 -8.68 -1.16
N PRO A 130 -31.24 -7.73 -1.84
CA PRO A 130 -31.54 -6.41 -1.27
C PRO A 130 -32.40 -6.47 0.02
N VAL A 131 -33.34 -7.41 0.10
CA VAL A 131 -34.18 -7.58 1.30
C VAL A 131 -33.37 -8.09 2.51
N TRP A 132 -32.46 -9.01 2.29
CA TRP A 132 -31.56 -9.50 3.35
C TRP A 132 -30.65 -8.39 3.88
N VAL A 133 -30.11 -7.57 2.97
CA VAL A 133 -29.24 -6.43 3.28
C VAL A 133 -29.93 -5.41 4.19
N GLN A 134 -31.22 -5.10 3.95
CA GLN A 134 -31.98 -4.16 4.78
C GLN A 134 -32.02 -4.58 6.24
N ASN A 135 -32.05 -5.88 6.52
CA ASN A 135 -32.16 -6.41 7.88
C ASN A 135 -30.84 -6.73 8.56
N HIS A 136 -29.78 -7.02 7.80
CA HIS A 136 -28.53 -7.57 8.34
C HIS A 136 -27.29 -6.68 8.12
N ARG A 137 -27.34 -5.73 7.17
CA ARG A 137 -26.20 -4.86 6.84
C ARG A 137 -26.09 -3.71 7.84
N THR A 138 -25.29 -3.93 8.88
CA THR A 138 -25.05 -2.91 9.92
C THR A 138 -23.60 -2.41 9.91
N VAL A 139 -23.43 -1.15 10.30
CA VAL A 139 -22.10 -0.54 10.49
C VAL A 139 -21.30 -1.28 11.57
N SER A 140 -21.97 -1.78 12.60
CA SER A 140 -21.33 -2.55 13.68
C SER A 140 -20.71 -3.85 13.15
N LEU A 141 -21.45 -4.59 12.32
CA LEU A 141 -20.94 -5.81 11.69
C LEU A 141 -19.73 -5.49 10.79
N ALA A 142 -19.83 -4.43 9.97
CA ALA A 142 -18.74 -4.03 9.11
C ALA A 142 -17.46 -3.72 9.91
N ARG A 143 -17.57 -2.99 11.03
CA ARG A 143 -16.41 -2.70 11.90
C ARG A 143 -15.77 -3.99 12.44
N LYS A 144 -16.56 -4.96 12.90
CA LYS A 144 -16.04 -6.26 13.39
C LYS A 144 -15.29 -7.02 12.31
N VAL A 145 -15.82 -7.05 11.08
CA VAL A 145 -15.19 -7.73 9.95
C VAL A 145 -13.90 -7.01 9.52
N ILE A 146 -13.89 -5.68 9.52
CA ILE A 146 -12.68 -4.88 9.22
C ILE A 146 -11.59 -5.14 10.28
N VAL A 147 -11.95 -5.15 11.57
CA VAL A 147 -10.98 -5.50 12.63
C VAL A 147 -10.44 -6.92 12.43
N GLY A 148 -11.28 -7.88 12.05
CA GLY A 148 -10.84 -9.22 11.66
C GLY A 148 -9.87 -9.22 10.48
N ALA A 149 -10.10 -8.39 9.47
CA ALA A 149 -9.18 -8.23 8.33
C ALA A 149 -7.81 -7.68 8.75
N TRP A 150 -7.77 -6.68 9.65
CA TRP A 150 -6.52 -6.15 10.21
C TRP A 150 -5.77 -7.21 11.02
N ILE A 151 -6.46 -7.94 11.92
CA ILE A 151 -5.85 -9.01 12.71
C ILE A 151 -5.28 -10.11 11.79
N LEU A 152 -6.03 -10.54 10.78
CA LEU A 152 -5.57 -11.55 9.83
C LEU A 152 -4.34 -11.07 9.06
N SER A 153 -4.31 -9.79 8.64
CA SER A 153 -3.16 -9.18 7.95
C SER A 153 -1.92 -9.16 8.84
N LEU A 154 -2.06 -8.85 10.13
CA LEU A 154 -0.97 -8.89 11.10
C LEU A 154 -0.44 -10.31 11.29
N LEU A 155 -1.33 -11.30 11.43
CA LEU A 155 -0.95 -12.71 11.58
C LEU A 155 -0.21 -13.23 10.34
N LEU A 156 -0.65 -12.87 9.13
CA LEU A 156 0.02 -13.27 7.89
C LEU A 156 1.37 -12.57 7.70
N THR A 157 1.56 -11.39 8.28
CA THR A 157 2.83 -10.65 8.25
C THR A 157 3.82 -11.15 9.31
N LEU A 158 3.34 -11.80 10.38
CA LEU A 158 4.15 -12.20 11.52
C LEU A 158 5.38 -13.05 11.16
N PRO A 159 5.32 -14.07 10.26
CA PRO A 159 6.51 -14.83 9.87
C PRO A 159 7.60 -13.94 9.28
N HIS A 160 7.21 -12.98 8.43
CA HIS A 160 8.14 -12.02 7.84
C HIS A 160 8.78 -11.13 8.91
N PHE A 161 7.98 -10.57 9.81
CA PHE A 161 8.45 -9.73 10.91
C PHE A 161 9.47 -10.44 11.82
N LEU A 162 9.27 -11.72 12.12
CA LEU A 162 10.16 -12.48 13.00
C LEU A 162 11.58 -12.61 12.43
N PHE A 163 11.69 -12.91 11.12
CA PHE A 163 12.97 -13.18 10.47
C PHE A 163 13.65 -11.94 9.86
N LEU A 164 12.94 -10.82 9.71
CA LEU A 164 13.51 -9.57 9.23
C LEU A 164 14.55 -9.02 10.21
N THR A 165 15.74 -8.68 9.69
CA THR A 165 16.81 -8.04 10.45
C THR A 165 17.78 -7.32 9.54
N THR A 166 18.74 -6.61 10.13
CA THR A 166 19.84 -6.00 9.40
C THR A 166 21.05 -6.92 9.40
N VAL A 167 21.61 -7.21 8.22
CA VAL A 167 22.80 -8.05 8.03
C VAL A 167 23.90 -7.20 7.41
N ARG A 168 25.15 -7.42 7.84
CA ARG A 168 26.33 -6.80 7.23
C ARG A 168 26.91 -7.75 6.18
N ASP A 169 27.19 -7.19 4.99
CA ASP A 169 27.90 -7.93 3.94
C ASP A 169 29.41 -7.94 4.17
N ALA A 170 30.15 -8.66 3.30
CA ALA A 170 31.62 -8.76 3.36
C ALA A 170 32.34 -7.39 3.20
N ARG A 171 31.66 -6.37 2.69
CA ARG A 171 32.17 -4.99 2.53
C ARG A 171 31.85 -4.11 3.74
N GLY A 172 31.16 -4.66 4.75
CA GLY A 172 30.70 -3.91 5.93
C GLY A 172 29.42 -3.10 5.69
N GLU A 173 28.78 -3.23 4.51
CA GLU A 173 27.54 -2.54 4.19
C GLU A 173 26.35 -3.24 4.85
N VAL A 174 25.42 -2.45 5.38
CA VAL A 174 24.23 -2.98 6.09
C VAL A 174 23.07 -3.09 5.12
N HIS A 175 22.43 -4.25 5.10
CA HIS A 175 21.23 -4.54 4.29
C HIS A 175 20.08 -4.99 5.18
N CYS A 176 18.84 -4.65 4.81
CA CYS A 176 17.63 -5.12 5.47
C CYS A 176 17.13 -6.37 4.74
N THR A 177 17.18 -7.52 5.39
CA THR A 177 16.84 -8.83 4.80
C THR A 177 16.33 -9.81 5.86
N CYS A 178 15.81 -10.96 5.44
CA CYS A 178 15.50 -12.05 6.34
C CYS A 178 16.77 -12.82 6.69
N ASN A 179 16.97 -13.09 7.99
CA ASN A 179 18.06 -13.90 8.49
C ASN A 179 17.51 -15.03 9.39
N PHE A 180 18.02 -16.24 9.20
CA PHE A 180 17.60 -17.45 9.88
C PHE A 180 18.69 -18.02 10.81
N GLU A 181 19.83 -17.32 10.99
CA GLU A 181 20.95 -17.76 11.84
C GLU A 181 20.54 -18.02 13.28
N SER A 182 19.55 -17.29 13.79
CA SER A 182 19.06 -17.46 15.16
C SER A 182 18.29 -18.77 15.40
N VAL A 183 17.89 -19.46 14.33
CA VAL A 183 17.06 -20.68 14.42
C VAL A 183 17.88 -21.95 14.24
N VAL A 184 18.95 -21.89 13.43
CA VAL A 184 19.77 -23.04 13.09
C VAL A 184 21.23 -22.64 13.05
N ALA A 185 22.08 -23.38 13.76
CA ALA A 185 23.53 -23.10 13.83
C ALA A 185 24.32 -23.61 12.62
N ASN A 186 23.81 -24.64 11.91
CA ASN A 186 24.50 -25.23 10.77
C ASN A 186 24.21 -24.47 9.47
N PRO A 187 25.23 -23.96 8.71
CA PRO A 187 25.05 -23.18 7.49
C PRO A 187 24.24 -23.89 6.38
N GLU A 188 24.38 -25.20 6.22
CA GLU A 188 23.59 -25.97 5.25
C GLU A 188 22.11 -26.05 5.62
N GLU A 189 21.81 -26.23 6.90
CA GLU A 189 20.46 -26.24 7.41
C GLU A 189 19.83 -24.85 7.37
N GLN A 190 20.61 -23.79 7.67
CA GLN A 190 20.16 -22.40 7.53
C GLN A 190 19.69 -22.12 6.09
N LEU A 191 20.44 -22.54 5.10
CA LEU A 191 20.08 -22.37 3.69
C LEU A 191 18.79 -23.11 3.36
N LYS A 192 18.63 -24.37 3.82
CA LYS A 192 17.41 -25.16 3.59
C LYS A 192 16.19 -24.51 4.27
N VAL A 193 16.33 -24.06 5.52
CA VAL A 193 15.26 -23.38 6.26
C VAL A 193 14.90 -22.05 5.58
N SER A 194 15.88 -21.25 5.18
CA SER A 194 15.67 -20.00 4.46
C SER A 194 14.86 -20.21 3.17
N ILE A 195 15.27 -21.16 2.35
CA ILE A 195 14.57 -21.52 1.11
C ILE A 195 13.14 -21.98 1.39
N THR A 196 12.97 -22.90 2.34
CA THR A 196 11.67 -23.46 2.68
C THR A 196 10.72 -22.39 3.20
N VAL A 197 11.16 -21.55 4.14
CA VAL A 197 10.34 -20.47 4.72
C VAL A 197 10.02 -19.40 3.67
N SER A 198 11.00 -18.97 2.88
CA SER A 198 10.78 -17.97 1.83
C SER A 198 9.81 -18.48 0.76
N THR A 199 9.96 -19.73 0.33
CA THR A 199 9.06 -20.35 -0.66
C THR A 199 7.66 -20.52 -0.09
N ALA A 200 7.51 -21.04 1.13
CA ALA A 200 6.21 -21.20 1.79
C ALA A 200 5.51 -19.84 1.98
N THR A 201 6.24 -18.83 2.47
CA THR A 201 5.71 -17.48 2.66
C THR A 201 5.30 -16.84 1.33
N GLY A 202 6.11 -17.01 0.28
CA GLY A 202 5.79 -16.54 -1.07
C GLY A 202 4.53 -17.21 -1.64
N ILE A 203 4.39 -18.52 -1.50
CA ILE A 203 3.19 -19.27 -1.94
C ILE A 203 1.96 -18.82 -1.15
N ILE A 204 2.06 -18.71 0.18
CA ILE A 204 0.96 -18.23 1.04
C ILE A 204 0.55 -16.81 0.65
N SER A 205 1.51 -15.92 0.48
CA SER A 205 1.26 -14.55 0.04
C SER A 205 0.58 -14.49 -1.33
N PHE A 206 1.02 -15.32 -2.28
CA PHE A 206 0.41 -15.38 -3.62
C PHE A 206 -1.01 -15.94 -3.58
N ILE A 207 -1.26 -16.99 -2.80
CA ILE A 207 -2.59 -17.61 -2.72
C ILE A 207 -3.55 -16.74 -1.90
N ILE A 208 -3.19 -16.40 -0.66
CA ILE A 208 -4.10 -15.70 0.28
C ILE A 208 -4.11 -14.19 0.02
N GLY A 209 -2.95 -13.60 -0.31
CA GLY A 209 -2.83 -12.16 -0.55
C GLY A 209 -3.20 -11.73 -1.96
N PHE A 210 -3.39 -12.67 -2.91
CA PHE A 210 -3.65 -12.31 -4.29
C PHE A 210 -4.69 -13.21 -4.98
N SER A 211 -4.40 -14.49 -5.23
CA SER A 211 -5.23 -15.34 -6.11
C SER A 211 -6.64 -15.57 -5.57
N LEU A 212 -6.75 -15.94 -4.30
CA LEU A 212 -8.05 -16.23 -3.66
C LEU A 212 -8.93 -14.98 -3.57
N PRO A 213 -8.47 -13.82 -3.06
CA PRO A 213 -9.26 -12.58 -3.07
C PRO A 213 -9.67 -12.15 -4.47
N MET A 214 -8.77 -12.22 -5.46
CA MET A 214 -9.08 -11.86 -6.84
C MET A 214 -10.15 -12.75 -7.45
N SER A 215 -10.13 -14.06 -7.15
CA SER A 215 -11.17 -14.99 -7.58
C SER A 215 -12.53 -14.65 -6.99
N PHE A 216 -12.60 -14.32 -5.70
CA PHE A 216 -13.83 -13.85 -5.05
C PHE A 216 -14.35 -12.55 -5.68
N ILE A 217 -13.48 -11.59 -5.91
CA ILE A 217 -13.84 -10.32 -6.56
C ILE A 217 -14.41 -10.59 -7.96
N ALA A 218 -13.74 -11.41 -8.76
CA ALA A 218 -14.18 -11.76 -10.11
C ALA A 218 -15.56 -12.44 -10.11
N VAL A 219 -15.81 -13.38 -9.20
CA VAL A 219 -17.12 -14.02 -9.02
C VAL A 219 -18.19 -13.00 -8.63
N CYS A 220 -17.91 -12.12 -7.65
CA CYS A 220 -18.84 -11.09 -7.23
C CYS A 220 -19.23 -10.17 -8.38
N TYR A 221 -18.27 -9.71 -9.17
CA TYR A 221 -18.55 -8.85 -10.32
C TYR A 221 -19.27 -9.58 -11.45
N GLY A 222 -18.93 -10.83 -11.72
CA GLY A 222 -19.64 -11.67 -12.69
C GLY A 222 -21.11 -11.86 -12.32
N LEU A 223 -21.40 -12.16 -11.07
CA LEU A 223 -22.79 -12.31 -10.56
C LEU A 223 -23.56 -10.99 -10.62
N MET A 224 -22.95 -9.87 -10.25
CA MET A 224 -23.56 -8.55 -10.35
C MET A 224 -23.87 -8.19 -11.81
N ALA A 225 -22.91 -8.38 -12.71
CA ALA A 225 -23.09 -8.12 -14.14
C ALA A 225 -24.22 -8.96 -14.72
N ALA A 226 -24.26 -10.26 -14.44
CA ALA A 226 -25.30 -11.16 -14.91
C ALA A 226 -26.71 -10.72 -14.42
N LYS A 227 -26.84 -10.24 -13.16
CA LYS A 227 -28.12 -9.76 -12.65
C LYS A 227 -28.57 -8.43 -13.25
N ILE A 228 -27.63 -7.50 -13.46
CA ILE A 228 -27.88 -6.19 -14.10
C ILE A 228 -28.32 -6.38 -15.54
N CYS A 229 -27.63 -7.24 -16.31
CA CYS A 229 -27.99 -7.56 -17.69
C CYS A 229 -29.40 -8.16 -17.80
N ARG A 230 -29.76 -9.07 -16.87
CA ARG A 230 -31.11 -9.68 -16.87
C ARG A 230 -32.24 -8.70 -16.55
N LYS A 231 -31.96 -7.64 -15.78
CA LYS A 231 -32.98 -6.64 -15.37
C LYS A 231 -33.07 -5.43 -16.26
N GLY A 232 -32.23 -5.28 -17.28
CA GLY A 232 -32.20 -4.13 -18.19
C GLY A 232 -31.79 -2.78 -17.57
N PHE A 233 -31.28 -2.78 -16.31
CA PHE A 233 -30.90 -1.57 -15.58
C PHE A 233 -29.46 -1.13 -15.89
N LEU A 234 -29.19 -0.68 -17.11
CA LEU A 234 -27.84 -0.19 -17.49
C LEU A 234 -27.43 1.14 -16.82
N ASN A 235 -28.37 1.93 -16.32
CA ASN A 235 -28.09 3.28 -15.80
C ASN A 235 -27.66 3.33 -14.31
N SER A 236 -27.78 2.26 -13.53
CA SER A 236 -27.44 2.22 -12.09
C SER A 236 -26.00 1.74 -11.81
N SER A 237 -25.11 1.74 -12.79
CA SER A 237 -23.81 1.06 -12.72
C SER A 237 -22.62 1.93 -12.24
N ARG A 238 -22.84 3.20 -11.84
CA ARG A 238 -21.74 4.11 -11.46
C ARG A 238 -20.90 3.62 -10.26
N PRO A 239 -21.50 3.21 -9.10
CA PRO A 239 -20.71 2.69 -7.99
C PRO A 239 -19.94 1.42 -8.34
N LEU A 240 -20.51 0.57 -9.21
CA LEU A 240 -19.86 -0.64 -9.69
C LEU A 240 -18.60 -0.33 -10.51
N ARG A 241 -18.63 0.72 -11.34
CA ARG A 241 -17.48 1.14 -12.14
C ARG A 241 -16.29 1.57 -11.28
N VAL A 242 -16.52 2.34 -10.21
CA VAL A 242 -15.45 2.73 -9.26
C VAL A 242 -14.76 1.49 -8.69
N LEU A 243 -15.55 0.59 -8.16
CA LEU A 243 -15.05 -0.61 -7.49
C LEU A 243 -14.35 -1.57 -8.45
N THR A 244 -14.91 -1.72 -9.67
CA THR A 244 -14.24 -2.50 -10.72
C THR A 244 -12.90 -1.90 -11.10
N ALA A 245 -12.82 -0.56 -11.24
CA ALA A 245 -11.57 0.12 -11.53
C ALA A 245 -10.53 -0.06 -10.40
N VAL A 246 -10.95 0.03 -9.13
CA VAL A 246 -10.08 -0.22 -7.97
C VAL A 246 -9.55 -1.66 -7.98
N ALA A 247 -10.42 -2.65 -8.23
CA ALA A 247 -10.02 -4.05 -8.28
C ALA A 247 -9.06 -4.35 -9.45
N ILE A 248 -9.34 -3.81 -10.64
CA ILE A 248 -8.45 -3.96 -11.81
C ILE A 248 -7.11 -3.28 -11.54
N SER A 249 -7.10 -2.06 -10.99
CA SER A 249 -5.87 -1.34 -10.64
C SER A 249 -5.03 -2.14 -9.65
N PHE A 250 -5.66 -2.70 -8.62
CA PHE A 250 -4.98 -3.55 -7.66
C PHE A 250 -4.34 -4.77 -8.34
N PHE A 251 -5.12 -5.48 -9.18
CA PHE A 251 -4.60 -6.63 -9.92
C PHE A 251 -3.40 -6.25 -10.78
N MET A 252 -3.54 -5.23 -11.62
CA MET A 252 -2.49 -4.82 -12.56
C MET A 252 -1.21 -4.35 -11.86
N CYS A 253 -1.34 -3.68 -10.71
CA CYS A 253 -0.20 -3.17 -9.97
C CYS A 253 0.51 -4.26 -9.16
N TRP A 254 -0.22 -5.18 -8.52
CA TRP A 254 0.37 -6.19 -7.63
C TRP A 254 0.77 -7.49 -8.33
N PHE A 255 0.11 -7.86 -9.42
CA PHE A 255 0.38 -9.13 -10.13
C PHE A 255 1.86 -9.29 -10.56
N PRO A 256 2.50 -8.30 -11.21
CA PRO A 256 3.90 -8.43 -11.62
C PRO A 256 4.84 -8.65 -10.43
N PHE A 257 4.63 -7.92 -9.34
CA PHE A 257 5.44 -8.05 -8.12
C PHE A 257 5.27 -9.43 -7.48
N GLN A 258 4.03 -9.89 -7.30
CA GLN A 258 3.73 -11.20 -6.71
C GLN A 258 4.28 -12.35 -7.56
N LEU A 259 4.19 -12.23 -8.89
CA LEU A 259 4.74 -13.21 -9.80
C LEU A 259 6.27 -13.30 -9.71
N ILE A 260 6.94 -12.15 -9.69
CA ILE A 260 8.41 -12.08 -9.60
C ILE A 260 8.90 -12.67 -8.27
N ILE A 261 8.26 -12.35 -7.15
CA ILE A 261 8.58 -12.92 -5.84
C ILE A 261 8.37 -14.44 -5.83
N LEU A 262 7.24 -14.91 -6.38
CA LEU A 262 6.95 -16.34 -6.45
C LEU A 262 7.97 -17.10 -7.30
N LEU A 263 8.28 -16.59 -8.49
CA LEU A 263 9.27 -17.21 -9.40
C LEU A 263 10.67 -17.16 -8.80
N GLY A 264 11.08 -16.06 -8.18
CA GLY A 264 12.37 -15.94 -7.50
C GLY A 264 12.52 -16.97 -6.38
N ASN A 265 11.47 -17.21 -5.60
CA ASN A 265 11.47 -18.21 -4.53
C ASN A 265 11.49 -19.66 -5.05
N ILE A 266 10.83 -19.93 -6.19
CA ILE A 266 10.80 -21.29 -6.79
C ILE A 266 12.14 -21.63 -7.46
N TRP A 267 12.72 -20.69 -8.23
CA TRP A 267 13.98 -20.94 -8.97
C TRP A 267 15.23 -20.81 -8.11
N ASN A 268 15.14 -20.10 -6.99
CA ASN A 268 16.18 -19.99 -5.97
C ASN A 268 17.59 -19.66 -6.53
N LYS A 269 18.54 -20.62 -6.47
CA LYS A 269 19.93 -20.43 -6.95
C LYS A 269 20.05 -20.24 -8.47
N GLU A 270 19.08 -20.69 -9.24
CA GLU A 270 19.05 -20.59 -10.71
C GLU A 270 18.24 -19.37 -11.19
N THR A 271 17.90 -18.43 -10.27
CA THR A 271 17.09 -17.27 -10.63
C THR A 271 17.80 -16.43 -11.70
N PRO A 272 17.21 -16.26 -12.90
CA PRO A 272 17.81 -15.46 -13.95
C PRO A 272 18.06 -14.02 -13.50
N SER A 273 19.16 -13.43 -13.91
CA SER A 273 19.51 -12.02 -13.59
C SER A 273 18.40 -11.03 -13.97
N SER A 274 17.62 -11.37 -15.00
CA SER A 274 16.46 -10.59 -15.44
C SER A 274 15.40 -10.39 -14.35
N ILE A 275 15.17 -11.40 -13.50
CA ILE A 275 14.19 -11.34 -12.40
C ILE A 275 14.63 -10.31 -11.35
N HIS A 276 15.90 -10.29 -10.99
CA HIS A 276 16.43 -9.30 -10.04
C HIS A 276 16.34 -7.87 -10.59
N ILE A 277 16.53 -7.68 -11.90
CA ILE A 277 16.41 -6.38 -12.55
C ILE A 277 14.96 -5.87 -12.53
N LEU A 278 13.98 -6.77 -12.69
CA LEU A 278 12.56 -6.43 -12.73
C LEU A 278 11.93 -6.22 -11.35
N LEU A 279 12.58 -6.62 -10.27
CA LEU A 279 12.03 -6.50 -8.92
C LEU A 279 11.76 -5.03 -8.52
N ASN A 280 12.67 -4.11 -8.82
CA ASN A 280 12.50 -2.68 -8.52
C ASN A 280 11.33 -2.05 -9.30
N PRO A 281 11.21 -2.20 -10.64
CA PRO A 281 10.04 -1.72 -11.36
C PRO A 281 8.73 -2.33 -10.88
N ALA A 282 8.71 -3.63 -10.59
CA ALA A 282 7.51 -4.30 -10.12
C ALA A 282 7.08 -3.84 -8.72
N SER A 283 8.02 -3.67 -7.79
CA SER A 283 7.73 -3.11 -6.47
C SER A 283 7.27 -1.65 -6.55
N THR A 284 7.83 -0.88 -7.49
CA THR A 284 7.40 0.50 -7.77
C THR A 284 5.97 0.54 -8.27
N LEU A 285 5.60 -0.35 -9.19
CA LEU A 285 4.23 -0.46 -9.70
C LEU A 285 3.25 -0.88 -8.59
N ALA A 286 3.64 -1.83 -7.74
CA ALA A 286 2.85 -2.24 -6.58
C ALA A 286 2.64 -1.06 -5.61
N SER A 287 3.68 -0.27 -5.34
CA SER A 287 3.60 0.93 -4.50
C SER A 287 2.68 2.00 -5.08
N PHE A 288 2.67 2.15 -6.40
CA PHE A 288 1.81 3.11 -7.12
C PHE A 288 0.31 2.84 -6.90
N ASN A 289 -0.08 1.58 -6.64
CA ASN A 289 -1.47 1.23 -6.31
C ASN A 289 -2.04 2.09 -5.17
N SER A 290 -1.25 2.35 -4.13
CA SER A 290 -1.74 3.07 -2.95
C SER A 290 -2.07 4.55 -3.20
N CYS A 291 -1.62 5.16 -4.30
CA CYS A 291 -2.07 6.50 -4.69
C CYS A 291 -3.24 6.49 -5.70
N LEU A 292 -3.54 5.33 -6.32
CA LEU A 292 -4.65 5.24 -7.28
C LEU A 292 -6.03 5.28 -6.61
N ASN A 293 -6.17 4.72 -5.40
CA ASN A 293 -7.45 4.65 -4.69
C ASN A 293 -8.10 6.04 -4.50
N PRO A 294 -7.44 7.06 -3.95
CA PRO A 294 -7.99 8.41 -3.87
C PRO A 294 -8.35 9.01 -5.23
N ILE A 295 -7.50 8.80 -6.22
CA ILE A 295 -7.72 9.28 -7.59
C ILE A 295 -9.01 8.70 -8.15
N LEU A 296 -9.20 7.39 -8.03
CA LEU A 296 -10.41 6.71 -8.51
C LEU A 296 -11.68 7.16 -7.78
N TYR A 297 -11.60 7.44 -6.46
CA TYR A 297 -12.73 7.96 -5.69
C TYR A 297 -13.15 9.37 -6.16
N VAL A 298 -12.19 10.24 -6.46
CA VAL A 298 -12.47 11.61 -6.94
C VAL A 298 -13.01 11.59 -8.37
N PHE A 299 -12.41 10.82 -9.27
CA PHE A 299 -12.84 10.84 -10.68
C PHE A 299 -14.12 10.04 -10.93
N LEU A 300 -14.32 8.92 -10.26
CA LEU A 300 -15.43 8.01 -10.51
C LEU A 300 -16.51 8.05 -9.42
N GLY A 301 -16.17 8.48 -8.19
CA GLY A 301 -17.07 8.54 -7.03
C GLY A 301 -17.74 9.91 -6.91
N GLN A 302 -18.93 10.11 -7.52
CA GLN A 302 -19.63 11.39 -7.52
C GLN A 302 -19.91 11.90 -6.11
N GLU A 303 -20.44 11.07 -5.22
CA GLU A 303 -20.75 11.44 -3.83
C GLU A 303 -19.51 11.92 -3.07
N PHE A 304 -18.40 11.20 -3.20
CA PHE A 304 -17.13 11.57 -2.56
C PHE A 304 -16.60 12.90 -3.12
N ARG A 305 -16.63 13.08 -4.43
CA ARG A 305 -16.20 14.31 -5.10
C ARG A 305 -17.00 15.53 -4.67
N GLU A 306 -18.32 15.41 -4.60
CA GLU A 306 -19.21 16.50 -4.17
C GLU A 306 -18.93 16.91 -2.71
N LYS A 307 -18.78 15.94 -1.81
CA LYS A 307 -18.41 16.18 -0.41
C LYS A 307 -17.03 16.79 -0.26
N LEU A 308 -16.05 16.34 -1.06
CA LEU A 308 -14.69 16.86 -1.08
C LEU A 308 -14.70 18.35 -1.51
N ILE A 309 -15.33 18.67 -2.65
CA ILE A 309 -15.40 20.04 -3.17
C ILE A 309 -16.09 20.95 -2.15
N TYR A 310 -17.25 20.55 -1.63
CA TYR A 310 -17.97 21.33 -0.62
C TYR A 310 -17.14 21.59 0.64
N SER A 311 -16.44 20.54 1.14
CA SER A 311 -15.62 20.65 2.34
C SER A 311 -14.39 21.54 2.14
N LEU A 312 -13.76 21.47 0.95
CA LEU A 312 -12.62 22.33 0.61
C LEU A 312 -13.06 23.79 0.48
N SER A 313 -14.17 24.08 -0.23
CA SER A 313 -14.71 25.44 -0.37
C SER A 313 -15.06 26.05 0.98
N ALA A 314 -15.77 25.31 1.84
CA ALA A 314 -16.13 25.78 3.18
C ALA A 314 -14.89 26.02 4.09
N SER A 315 -13.85 25.21 3.95
CA SER A 315 -12.60 25.38 4.71
C SER A 315 -11.81 26.59 4.20
N LEU A 316 -11.77 26.81 2.89
CA LEU A 316 -11.11 27.96 2.26
C LEU A 316 -11.81 29.28 2.63
N GLU A 317 -13.15 29.34 2.56
CA GLU A 317 -13.91 30.50 2.99
C GLU A 317 -13.65 30.86 4.45
N ARG A 318 -13.57 29.84 5.33
CA ARG A 318 -13.26 30.07 6.76
C ARG A 318 -11.86 30.62 6.94
N ALA A 319 -10.85 30.07 6.28
CA ALA A 319 -9.48 30.56 6.34
C ALA A 319 -9.35 32.00 5.84
N LEU A 320 -9.97 32.33 4.70
CA LEU A 320 -9.96 33.69 4.15
C LEU A 320 -10.70 34.69 5.06
N ARG A 321 -11.76 34.25 5.73
CA ARG A 321 -12.49 35.09 6.68
C ARG A 321 -11.67 35.37 7.94
N GLU A 322 -10.94 34.37 8.46
CA GLU A 322 -10.03 34.56 9.61
C GLU A 322 -8.89 35.51 9.26
N ASP A 323 -8.29 35.40 8.07
CA ASP A 323 -7.25 36.33 7.63
C ASP A 323 -7.77 37.76 7.47
N SER A 324 -9.00 37.95 6.98
CA SER A 324 -9.61 39.29 6.87
C SER A 324 -9.88 39.92 8.21
N VAL A 325 -10.29 39.15 9.23
CA VAL A 325 -10.49 39.65 10.61
C VAL A 325 -9.15 40.00 11.25
N LEU A 326 -8.10 39.20 11.08
CA LEU A 326 -6.76 39.46 11.58
C LEU A 326 -6.13 40.73 10.96
N SER A 327 -6.34 40.93 9.66
CA SER A 327 -5.86 42.13 8.95
C SER A 327 -6.61 43.40 9.39
N SER A 328 -7.92 43.30 9.62
CA SER A 328 -8.75 44.42 10.14
C SER A 328 -8.38 44.80 11.58
N GLY A 329 -8.10 43.79 12.44
CA GLY A 329 -7.66 44.00 13.82
C GLY A 329 -6.27 44.67 13.95
N LYS A 330 -5.36 44.42 13.00
CA LYS A 330 -4.05 45.09 12.92
C LYS A 330 -4.16 46.57 12.49
N SER A 331 -5.14 46.91 11.67
CA SER A 331 -5.34 48.27 11.19
C SER A 331 -5.92 49.19 12.27
N SER A 332 -6.71 48.66 13.21
CA SER A 332 -7.32 49.45 14.29
C SER A 332 -6.36 49.83 15.47
N ASN A 333 -5.24 49.12 15.62
CA ASN A 333 -4.26 49.39 16.67
C ASN A 333 -3.17 50.41 16.27
N PHE A 334 -3.20 50.93 15.04
CA PHE A 334 -2.23 51.93 14.58
C PHE A 334 -2.77 53.38 14.61
N SER A 335 -4.01 53.62 15.06
CA SER A 335 -4.68 54.91 15.00
C SER A 335 -4.87 55.63 16.36
N SER A 336 -4.21 55.17 17.43
CA SER A 336 -4.28 55.87 18.75
C SER A 336 -2.89 56.18 19.27
N CYS A 337 -2.22 57.18 18.66
CA CYS A 337 -1.23 58.01 19.36
C CYS A 337 -1.98 59.26 19.90
N PRO A 338 -1.96 59.52 21.21
CA PRO A 338 -2.41 60.81 21.71
C PRO A 338 -1.36 61.87 21.35
N ALA A 339 -1.79 62.96 20.71
CA ALA A 339 -0.99 64.13 20.55
C ALA A 339 -0.89 64.80 21.96
N ASP A 340 0.30 64.78 22.53
CA ASP A 340 0.65 65.67 23.68
C ASP A 340 0.56 67.11 23.22
N SER A 341 -0.37 67.83 23.83
CA SER A 341 -0.41 69.30 23.80
C SER A 341 0.22 69.83 25.09
N GLU A 342 1.47 70.24 24.96
CA GLU A 342 2.04 71.24 25.89
C GLU A 342 1.42 72.61 25.62
N LEU A 343 0.85 73.19 26.62
CA LEU A 343 1.04 74.62 27.06
C LEU A 343 0.36 74.81 28.38
#